data_8416fd3a52e8e6e8f93f603971035446
#
_entry.id   8416fd3a52e8e6e8f93f603971035446
#
_cell.length_a   1.000
_cell.length_b   1.000
_cell.length_c   1.000
_cell.angle_alpha   90.00
_cell.angle_beta   90.00
_cell.angle_gamma   90.00
#
_symmetry.space_group_name_H-M   'P 1'
#
loop_
_entity.id
_entity.type
_entity.pdbx_description
1 polymer ?
#
loop_
_entity_poly.entity_id
_entity_poly.type
_entity_poly.pdbx_seq_one_letter_code
_entity_poly.pdbx_strand_id
1 'polypeptide(L)' 'VKEVATDYEIKVHESIAVAWVPYEFFVNNEFSHCGIDVFTLFKIDGSWKIISLAYSTETTNCDMLKESN' A
#
# COMPACT_ATOMS: atom_id res chain seq x y z
N VAL A 1 -8.20 4.80 15.41
CA VAL A 1 -7.09 4.25 14.64
C VAL A 1 -6.83 5.14 13.42
N LYS A 2 -5.63 5.07 12.91
CA LYS A 2 -5.24 5.90 11.77
C LYS A 2 -4.23 5.14 10.92
N GLU A 3 -4.49 5.05 9.63
CA GLU A 3 -3.54 4.48 8.67
C GLU A 3 -3.04 5.60 7.76
N VAL A 4 -1.74 5.68 7.58
CA VAL A 4 -1.12 6.71 6.76
C VAL A 4 -0.30 6.05 5.67
N ALA A 5 -0.61 6.35 4.41
CA ALA A 5 0.23 5.95 3.29
C ALA A 5 1.46 6.85 3.30
N THR A 6 2.64 6.26 3.41
CA THR A 6 3.88 7.04 3.48
C THR A 6 4.47 7.29 2.10
N ASP A 7 4.06 6.52 1.10
CA ASP A 7 4.50 6.67 -0.28
C ASP A 7 3.60 5.82 -1.16
N TYR A 8 3.85 5.81 -2.45
CA TYR A 8 3.20 4.87 -3.34
C TYR A 8 4.00 4.76 -4.65
N GLU A 9 3.86 3.59 -5.28
CA GLU A 9 4.46 3.33 -6.58
C GLU A 9 3.44 2.55 -7.39
N ILE A 10 3.19 2.96 -8.62
CA ILE A 10 2.19 2.34 -9.48
C ILE A 10 2.84 1.95 -10.79
N LYS A 11 2.60 0.71 -11.22
CA LYS A 11 2.98 0.23 -12.54
C LYS A 11 1.72 -0.11 -13.31
N VAL A 12 1.66 0.35 -14.54
CA VAL A 12 0.49 0.17 -15.39
C VAL A 12 0.94 -0.34 -16.75
N HIS A 13 0.22 -1.33 -17.26
CA HIS A 13 0.36 -1.75 -18.66
C HIS A 13 -1.03 -2.16 -19.17
N GLU A 14 -1.54 -1.38 -20.14
CA GLU A 14 -2.85 -1.60 -20.73
C GLU A 14 -3.93 -1.64 -19.64
N SER A 15 -4.56 -2.79 -19.45
CA SER A 15 -5.70 -2.93 -18.56
C SER A 15 -5.35 -3.41 -17.17
N ILE A 16 -4.06 -3.54 -16.85
CA ILE A 16 -3.64 -4.05 -15.54
C ILE A 16 -2.71 -3.06 -14.86
N ALA A 17 -2.85 -2.95 -13.54
CA ALA A 17 -1.98 -2.09 -12.75
C ALA A 17 -1.71 -2.71 -11.39
N VAL A 18 -0.58 -2.37 -10.81
CA VAL A 18 -0.20 -2.75 -9.46
C VAL A 18 0.17 -1.49 -8.70
N ALA A 19 -0.40 -1.31 -7.52
CA ALA A 19 -0.05 -0.22 -6.62
C ALA A 19 0.67 -0.80 -5.40
N TRP A 20 1.85 -0.27 -5.13
CA TRP A 20 2.71 -0.67 -4.01
C TRP A 20 2.70 0.50 -3.03
N VAL A 21 2.10 0.31 -1.84
CA VAL A 21 1.81 1.42 -0.94
C VAL A 21 2.33 1.12 0.47
N PRO A 22 3.50 1.63 0.83
CA PRO A 22 3.95 1.56 2.22
C PRO A 22 3.01 2.33 3.12
N TYR A 23 2.77 1.81 4.32
CA TYR A 23 1.86 2.45 5.27
C TYR A 23 2.39 2.36 6.69
N GLU A 24 1.88 3.26 7.54
CA GLU A 24 2.07 3.23 8.99
C GLU A 24 0.69 3.20 9.64
N PHE A 25 0.56 2.43 10.70
CA PHE A 25 -0.72 2.28 11.41
C PHE A 25 -0.56 2.72 12.86
N PHE A 26 -1.48 3.55 13.30
CA PHE A 26 -1.47 4.16 14.63
C PHE A 26 -2.73 3.80 15.39
N VAL A 27 -2.59 3.54 16.70
CA VAL A 27 -3.71 3.29 17.60
C VAL A 27 -3.60 4.28 18.73
N ASN A 28 -4.65 5.08 18.96
CA ASN A 28 -4.66 6.11 20.00
C ASN A 28 -3.46 7.06 19.88
N ASN A 29 -3.13 7.44 18.65
CA ASN A 29 -2.01 8.34 18.32
C ASN A 29 -0.63 7.77 18.63
N GLU A 30 -0.56 6.46 18.88
CA GLU A 30 0.73 5.80 19.07
C GLU A 30 0.99 4.87 17.89
N PHE A 31 2.23 4.83 17.45
CA PHE A 31 2.65 3.94 16.38
C PHE A 31 2.42 2.48 16.78
N SER A 32 1.73 1.73 15.94
CA SER A 32 1.46 0.31 16.17
C SER A 32 2.33 -0.58 15.28
N HIS A 33 2.22 -0.40 14.00
CA HIS A 33 2.94 -1.23 13.04
C HIS A 33 2.99 -0.55 11.68
N CYS A 34 3.72 -1.14 10.77
CA CYS A 34 3.82 -0.68 9.39
C CYS A 34 3.71 -1.87 8.44
N GLY A 35 3.74 -1.61 7.18
CA GLY A 35 3.74 -2.67 6.18
C GLY A 35 3.62 -2.11 4.78
N ILE A 36 3.34 -3.00 3.86
CA ILE A 36 3.10 -2.65 2.45
C ILE A 36 1.71 -3.16 2.09
N ASP A 37 0.91 -2.29 1.50
CA ASP A 37 -0.34 -2.69 0.84
C ASP A 37 -0.02 -2.87 -0.65
N VAL A 38 -0.46 -3.97 -1.23
CA VAL A 38 -0.32 -4.23 -2.66
C VAL A 38 -1.70 -4.43 -3.25
N PHE A 39 -2.06 -3.55 -4.17
CA PHE A 39 -3.34 -3.63 -4.87
C PHE A 39 -3.09 -4.06 -6.30
N THR A 40 -3.87 -5.02 -6.79
CA THR A 40 -3.90 -5.32 -8.21
C THR A 40 -5.21 -4.77 -8.75
N LEU A 41 -5.12 -4.02 -9.85
CA LEU A 41 -6.27 -3.37 -10.45
C LEU A 41 -6.41 -3.81 -11.89
N PHE A 42 -7.65 -3.88 -12.35
CA PHE A 42 -7.94 -4.21 -13.74
C PHE A 42 -8.92 -3.20 -14.30
N LYS A 43 -8.70 -2.79 -15.53
CA LYS A 43 -9.60 -1.84 -16.18
C LYS A 43 -10.70 -2.58 -16.90
N ILE A 44 -11.93 -2.35 -16.46
CA ILE A 44 -13.11 -3.01 -16.97
C ILE A 44 -14.10 -1.92 -17.40
N ASP A 45 -14.49 -1.94 -18.66
CA ASP A 45 -15.44 -0.96 -19.21
C ASP A 45 -15.03 0.49 -18.92
N GLY A 46 -13.73 0.77 -19.05
CA GLY A 46 -13.21 2.12 -18.85
C GLY A 46 -12.99 2.53 -17.43
N SER A 47 -13.24 1.66 -16.46
CA SER A 47 -13.06 1.97 -15.03
C SER A 47 -12.08 1.02 -14.38
N TRP A 48 -11.17 1.57 -13.57
CA TRP A 48 -10.23 0.75 -12.81
C TRP A 48 -10.94 0.14 -11.61
N LYS A 49 -10.76 -1.18 -11.43
CA LYS A 49 -11.34 -1.92 -10.31
C LYS A 49 -10.23 -2.63 -9.56
N ILE A 50 -10.31 -2.62 -8.25
CA ILE A 50 -9.39 -3.40 -7.41
C ILE A 50 -9.86 -4.85 -7.44
N ILE A 51 -9.00 -5.74 -7.92
CA ILE A 51 -9.34 -7.16 -8.04
C ILE A 51 -8.62 -8.02 -7.02
N SER A 52 -7.62 -7.46 -6.34
CA SER A 52 -6.85 -8.21 -5.36
C SER A 52 -6.16 -7.22 -4.43
N LEU A 53 -6.05 -7.61 -3.16
CA LEU A 53 -5.34 -6.84 -2.15
C LEU A 53 -4.56 -7.80 -1.28
N ALA A 54 -3.28 -7.50 -1.09
CA ALA A 54 -2.44 -8.19 -0.13
C ALA A 54 -1.76 -7.14 0.72
N TYR A 55 -1.38 -7.50 1.94
CA TYR A 55 -0.66 -6.57 2.79
C TYR A 55 0.24 -7.33 3.76
N SER A 56 1.30 -6.67 4.20
CA SER A 56 2.16 -7.20 5.24
C SER A 56 1.98 -6.39 6.52
N THR A 57 2.40 -6.96 7.64
CA THR A 57 2.38 -6.29 8.93
C THR A 57 3.73 -6.50 9.58
N GLU A 58 4.42 -5.40 9.87
CA GLU A 58 5.75 -5.41 10.45
C GLU A 58 5.77 -4.50 11.66
N THR A 59 6.58 -4.85 12.66
CA THR A 59 6.79 -3.98 13.82
C THR A 59 8.21 -3.42 13.88
N THR A 60 9.10 -3.94 13.04
CA THR A 60 10.49 -3.51 12.98
C THR A 60 10.84 -3.10 11.56
N ASN A 61 11.93 -2.36 11.41
CA ASN A 61 12.43 -1.92 10.10
C ASN A 61 11.47 -1.00 9.35
N CYS A 62 10.57 -0.34 10.08
CA CYS A 62 9.57 0.52 9.44
C CYS A 62 10.20 1.73 8.75
N ASP A 63 11.30 2.24 9.28
CA ASP A 63 12.01 3.36 8.65
C ASP A 63 12.58 2.97 7.28
N MET A 64 12.92 1.71 7.10
CA MET A 64 13.44 1.23 5.81
C MET A 64 12.36 1.27 4.73
N LEU A 65 11.10 1.08 5.11
CA LEU A 65 10.01 1.17 4.14
C LEU A 65 9.87 2.59 3.59
N LYS A 66 10.09 3.59 4.43
CA LYS A 66 10.06 4.98 3.99
C LYS A 66 11.23 5.31 3.08
N GLU A 67 12.38 4.73 3.34
CA GLU A 67 13.61 5.01 2.60
C GLU A 67 13.71 4.23 1.30
N SER A 68 12.94 3.18 1.15
CA SER A 68 13.01 2.32 -0.03
C SER A 68 12.41 2.98 -1.28
N ASN A 69 11.86 4.13 -1.11
CA ASN A 69 11.27 4.89 -2.20
C ASN A 69 12.11 6.13 -2.50
#